data_bb316b8940d7ae55a24b2873a785cc3e
#
_entry.id   bb316b8940d7ae55a24b2873a785cc3e
#
_cell.length_a   1.000
_cell.length_b   1.000
_cell.length_c   1.000
_cell.angle_alpha   90.00
_cell.angle_beta   90.00
_cell.angle_gamma   90.00
#
_symmetry.space_group_name_H-M   'P 1'
#
loop_
_entity.id
_entity.type
_entity.pdbx_description
1 polymer ?
#
loop_
_entity_poly.entity_id
_entity_poly.type
_entity_poly.pdbx_seq_one_letter_code
_entity_poly.pdbx_strand_id
1 'polypeptide(L)'
;MRRGVFSIYEPSPTIRGVNRPIPKNYVRHSGDPVEINENLRPLTTIERSYLQTFPDNFIFRGTKTDLEQVIGNAVPVKLGEFVANCINEYIEDSNNNSLKMMGQLELEYA
;
A
#
# COMPACT_ATOMS: atom_id res chain seq x y z
N MET A 1 20.62 2.89 -13.87
CA MET A 1 19.28 2.95 -14.52
C MET A 1 18.25 2.36 -13.58
N ARG A 2 17.01 2.83 -13.62
CA ARG A 2 15.95 2.35 -12.68
C ARG A 2 15.29 1.11 -13.27
N ARG A 3 15.06 0.08 -12.43
CA ARG A 3 14.36 -1.14 -12.80
C ARG A 3 12.95 -0.85 -13.31
N GLY A 4 12.54 -1.47 -14.41
CA GLY A 4 11.24 -1.25 -15.06
C GLY A 4 10.34 -2.49 -15.14
N VAL A 5 10.90 -3.69 -14.96
CA VAL A 5 10.16 -4.95 -15.01
C VAL A 5 10.12 -5.60 -13.63
N PHE A 6 8.92 -6.02 -13.21
CA PHE A 6 8.68 -6.63 -11.91
C PHE A 6 7.91 -7.93 -12.07
N SER A 7 8.18 -8.90 -11.19
CA SER A 7 7.42 -10.14 -11.13
C SER A 7 6.16 -9.98 -10.29
N ILE A 8 5.11 -10.73 -10.62
CA ILE A 8 3.92 -10.84 -9.77
C ILE A 8 4.18 -11.56 -8.44
N TYR A 9 5.32 -12.24 -8.32
CA TYR A 9 5.74 -13.00 -7.13
C TYR A 9 6.64 -12.19 -6.19
N GLU A 10 6.82 -10.90 -6.44
CA GLU A 10 7.60 -10.01 -5.59
C GLU A 10 6.76 -8.81 -5.15
N PRO A 11 7.16 -8.11 -4.07
CA PRO A 11 6.47 -6.91 -3.65
C PRO A 11 6.38 -5.87 -4.77
N SER A 12 5.18 -5.31 -4.94
CA SER A 12 4.94 -4.28 -5.95
C SER A 12 5.75 -3.00 -5.66
N PRO A 13 6.29 -2.35 -6.68
CA PRO A 13 6.76 -0.98 -6.53
C PRO A 13 5.60 -0.04 -6.19
N THR A 14 5.93 1.14 -5.69
CA THR A 14 4.95 2.18 -5.37
C THR A 14 3.99 2.44 -6.53
N ILE A 15 2.70 2.32 -6.27
CA ILE A 15 1.65 2.70 -7.22
C ILE A 15 1.58 4.22 -7.27
N ARG A 16 1.68 4.79 -8.46
CA ARG A 16 1.68 6.25 -8.68
C ARG A 16 0.42 6.68 -9.44
N GLY A 17 0.12 7.97 -9.41
CA GLY A 17 -1.04 8.55 -10.11
C GLY A 17 -0.99 8.47 -11.64
N VAL A 18 0.11 7.98 -12.21
CA VAL A 18 0.28 7.79 -13.65
C VAL A 18 0.75 6.37 -13.94
N ASN A 19 0.06 5.68 -14.84
CA ASN A 19 0.41 4.36 -15.34
C ASN A 19 1.07 4.49 -16.72
N ARG A 20 2.36 4.22 -16.79
CA ARG A 20 3.12 4.33 -18.04
C ARG A 20 3.65 2.98 -18.47
N PRO A 21 3.55 2.64 -19.76
CA PRO A 21 4.22 1.46 -20.30
C PRO A 21 5.74 1.63 -20.22
N ILE A 22 6.45 0.52 -20.38
CA ILE A 22 7.92 0.54 -20.45
C ILE A 22 8.32 1.37 -21.69
N PRO A 23 9.24 2.35 -21.55
CA PRO A 23 9.70 3.14 -22.69
C PRO A 23 10.31 2.26 -23.78
N LYS A 24 10.14 2.63 -25.04
CA LYS A 24 10.72 1.87 -26.18
C LYS A 24 12.24 1.78 -26.16
N ASN A 25 12.90 2.75 -25.54
CA ASN A 25 14.36 2.82 -25.38
C ASN A 25 14.82 2.29 -24.01
N TYR A 26 13.99 1.52 -23.33
CA TYR A 26 14.36 0.94 -22.05
C TYR A 26 15.52 -0.05 -22.23
N VAL A 27 16.56 0.11 -21.46
CA VAL A 27 17.68 -0.83 -21.37
C VAL A 27 17.43 -1.76 -20.20
N ARG A 28 17.50 -3.06 -20.45
CA ARG A 28 17.32 -4.08 -19.43
C ARG A 28 18.17 -3.83 -18.19
N HIS A 29 17.53 -3.90 -17.04
CA HIS A 29 18.21 -3.84 -15.74
C HIS A 29 18.58 -5.26 -15.28
N SER A 30 19.72 -5.41 -14.60
CA SER A 30 20.17 -6.73 -14.09
C SER A 30 19.19 -7.40 -13.11
N GLY A 31 18.34 -6.61 -12.46
CA GLY A 31 17.30 -7.10 -11.56
C GLY A 31 15.95 -7.43 -12.24
N ASP A 32 15.82 -7.26 -13.55
CA ASP A 32 14.58 -7.61 -14.25
C ASP A 32 14.41 -9.13 -14.30
N PRO A 33 13.26 -9.68 -13.90
CA PRO A 33 13.05 -11.12 -13.79
C PRO A 33 12.98 -11.83 -15.16
N VAL A 34 12.60 -11.09 -16.19
CA VAL A 34 12.49 -11.61 -17.57
C VAL A 34 13.02 -10.60 -18.57
N GLU A 35 13.31 -11.06 -19.77
CA GLU A 35 13.66 -10.18 -20.88
C GLU A 35 12.44 -9.42 -21.40
N ILE A 36 12.69 -8.25 -21.97
CA ILE A 36 11.61 -7.42 -22.55
C ILE A 36 11.09 -8.14 -23.79
N ASN A 37 9.80 -8.39 -23.77
CA ASN A 37 9.08 -9.00 -24.87
C ASN A 37 7.68 -8.38 -25.02
N GLU A 38 6.98 -8.72 -26.06
CA GLU A 38 5.65 -8.20 -26.38
C GLU A 38 4.54 -8.62 -25.39
N ASN A 39 4.80 -9.61 -24.53
CA ASN A 39 3.86 -10.04 -23.50
C ASN A 39 3.93 -9.17 -22.23
N LEU A 40 4.94 -8.31 -22.13
CA LEU A 40 5.06 -7.36 -21.01
C LEU A 40 4.07 -6.20 -21.21
N ARG A 41 3.23 -6.01 -20.23
CA ARG A 41 2.26 -4.93 -20.21
C ARG A 41 2.24 -4.20 -18.86
N PRO A 42 1.84 -2.94 -18.80
CA PRO A 42 1.54 -2.29 -17.53
C PRO A 42 0.32 -2.94 -16.88
N LEU A 43 0.22 -2.81 -15.56
CA LEU A 43 -0.97 -3.22 -14.82
C LEU A 43 -2.18 -2.43 -15.29
N THR A 44 -3.34 -3.06 -15.33
CA THR A 44 -4.60 -2.35 -15.57
C THR A 44 -4.97 -1.48 -14.37
N THR A 45 -5.89 -0.55 -14.56
CA THR A 45 -6.40 0.32 -13.47
C THR A 45 -6.98 -0.52 -12.32
N ILE A 46 -7.73 -1.58 -12.65
CA ILE A 46 -8.30 -2.50 -11.65
C ILE A 46 -7.23 -3.29 -10.91
N GLU A 47 -6.25 -3.86 -11.62
CA GLU A 47 -5.12 -4.56 -10.97
C GLU A 47 -4.36 -3.64 -10.01
N ARG A 48 -4.20 -2.36 -10.37
CA ARG A 48 -3.58 -1.36 -9.50
C ARG A 48 -4.43 -1.07 -8.25
N SER A 49 -5.75 -1.05 -8.37
CA SER A 49 -6.64 -0.88 -7.21
C SER A 49 -6.53 -2.07 -6.24
N TYR A 50 -6.37 -3.28 -6.75
CA TYR A 50 -6.15 -4.46 -5.92
C TYR A 50 -4.82 -4.40 -5.16
N LEU A 51 -3.76 -3.91 -5.80
CA LEU A 51 -2.47 -3.67 -5.11
C LEU A 51 -2.58 -2.62 -4.00
N GLN A 52 -3.42 -1.62 -4.17
CA GLN A 52 -3.77 -0.63 -3.14
C GLN A 52 -4.82 -1.15 -2.15
N THR A 53 -5.18 -2.43 -2.26
CA THR A 53 -6.11 -3.13 -1.38
C THR A 53 -7.50 -2.51 -1.28
N PHE A 54 -7.97 -1.87 -2.37
CA PHE A 54 -9.38 -1.48 -2.46
C PHE A 54 -10.28 -2.71 -2.43
N PRO A 55 -11.46 -2.63 -1.77
CA PRO A 55 -12.43 -3.71 -1.78
C PRO A 55 -12.92 -4.06 -3.20
N ASP A 56 -13.20 -5.31 -3.47
CA ASP A 56 -13.65 -5.79 -4.79
C ASP A 56 -14.95 -5.13 -5.26
N ASN A 57 -15.79 -4.72 -4.32
CA ASN A 57 -17.05 -4.03 -4.57
C ASN A 57 -16.93 -2.50 -4.62
N PHE A 58 -15.71 -1.95 -4.58
CA PHE A 58 -15.51 -0.51 -4.66
C PHE A 58 -15.87 0.01 -6.05
N ILE A 59 -16.76 0.98 -6.12
CA ILE A 59 -17.25 1.53 -7.38
C ILE A 59 -16.39 2.74 -7.77
N PHE A 60 -15.62 2.59 -8.84
CA PHE A 60 -14.86 3.67 -9.44
C PHE A 60 -15.70 4.41 -10.50
N ARG A 61 -15.68 5.73 -10.46
CA ARG A 61 -16.34 6.60 -11.46
C ARG A 61 -15.39 7.70 -11.90
N GLY A 62 -15.33 7.94 -13.18
CA GLY A 62 -14.46 8.97 -13.79
C GLY A 62 -13.73 8.45 -15.02
N THR A 63 -12.88 9.28 -15.58
CA THR A 63 -12.01 8.89 -16.69
C THR A 63 -10.90 7.97 -16.20
N LYS A 64 -10.26 7.24 -17.11
CA LYS A 64 -9.11 6.40 -16.78
C LYS A 64 -8.02 7.19 -16.04
N THR A 65 -7.73 8.40 -16.48
CA THR A 65 -6.72 9.26 -15.87
C THR A 65 -7.11 9.64 -14.44
N ASP A 66 -8.37 10.00 -14.21
CA ASP A 66 -8.86 10.33 -12.87
C ASP A 66 -8.74 9.15 -11.93
N LEU A 67 -9.15 7.96 -12.39
CA LEU A 67 -9.08 6.73 -11.60
C LEU A 67 -7.65 6.36 -11.25
N GLU A 68 -6.72 6.45 -12.19
CA GLU A 68 -5.32 6.18 -11.95
C GLU A 68 -4.71 7.15 -10.94
N GLN A 69 -5.12 8.41 -10.98
CA GLN A 69 -4.68 9.43 -10.03
C GLN A 69 -5.25 9.17 -8.63
N VAL A 70 -6.53 8.85 -8.53
CA VAL A 70 -7.18 8.50 -7.25
C VAL A 70 -6.51 7.29 -6.62
N ILE A 71 -6.32 6.21 -7.39
CA ILE A 71 -5.69 4.99 -6.90
C ILE A 71 -4.23 5.23 -6.50
N GLY A 72 -3.48 5.98 -7.29
CA GLY A 72 -2.07 6.25 -7.02
C GLY A 72 -1.82 7.18 -5.83
N ASN A 73 -2.77 8.05 -5.51
CA ASN A 73 -2.69 8.96 -4.37
C ASN A 73 -3.27 8.36 -3.08
N ALA A 74 -3.99 7.25 -3.18
CA ALA A 74 -4.57 6.60 -2.02
C ALA A 74 -3.51 5.96 -1.14
N VAL A 75 -3.72 6.00 0.17
CA VAL A 75 -3.06 5.09 1.10
C VAL A 75 -3.66 3.70 0.91
N PRO A 76 -2.86 2.62 0.82
CA PRO A 76 -3.41 1.28 0.75
C PRO A 76 -4.38 1.03 1.91
N VAL A 77 -5.60 0.57 1.61
CA VAL A 77 -6.68 0.45 2.61
C VAL A 77 -6.26 -0.44 3.79
N LYS A 78 -5.65 -1.58 3.50
CA LYS A 78 -5.15 -2.49 4.54
C LYS A 78 -4.01 -1.90 5.38
N LEU A 79 -3.17 -1.06 4.81
CA LEU A 79 -2.14 -0.34 5.56
C LEU A 79 -2.76 0.68 6.51
N GLY A 80 -3.77 1.42 6.05
CA GLY A 80 -4.52 2.36 6.90
C GLY A 80 -5.21 1.65 8.07
N GLU A 81 -5.85 0.52 7.82
CA GLU A 81 -6.46 -0.34 8.84
C GLU A 81 -5.42 -0.82 9.87
N PHE A 82 -4.27 -1.31 9.42
CA PHE A 82 -3.19 -1.74 10.30
C PHE A 82 -2.69 -0.61 11.21
N VAL A 83 -2.42 0.56 10.65
CA VAL A 83 -1.96 1.72 11.44
C VAL A 83 -3.00 2.15 12.46
N ALA A 84 -4.28 2.19 12.09
CA ALA A 84 -5.38 2.53 13.01
C ALA A 84 -5.46 1.52 14.17
N ASN A 85 -5.34 0.23 13.90
CA ASN A 85 -5.31 -0.79 14.94
C ASN A 85 -4.12 -0.65 15.88
N CYS A 86 -2.93 -0.38 15.38
CA CYS A 86 -1.75 -0.12 16.21
C CYS A 86 -1.94 1.10 17.14
N ILE A 87 -2.58 2.16 16.64
CA ILE A 87 -2.88 3.35 17.45
C ILE A 87 -3.87 3.00 18.56
N ASN A 88 -4.94 2.26 18.25
CA ASN A 88 -5.92 1.83 19.24
C ASN A 88 -5.29 0.95 20.32
N GLU A 89 -4.50 -0.03 19.95
CA GLU A 89 -3.76 -0.88 20.89
C GLU A 89 -2.85 -0.05 21.81
N TYR A 90 -2.12 0.91 21.26
CA TYR A 90 -1.28 1.80 22.05
C TYR A 90 -2.08 2.63 23.06
N ILE A 91 -3.24 3.15 22.66
CA ILE A 91 -4.13 3.93 23.55
C ILE A 91 -4.66 3.03 24.68
N GLU A 92 -5.13 1.83 24.36
CA GLU A 92 -5.64 0.86 25.34
C GLU A 92 -4.56 0.46 26.35
N ASP A 93 -3.36 0.14 25.88
CA ASP A 93 -2.23 -0.22 26.74
C ASP A 93 -1.81 0.94 27.64
N SER A 94 -1.79 2.17 27.14
CA SER A 94 -1.48 3.37 27.91
C SER A 94 -2.51 3.62 29.01
N ASN A 95 -3.80 3.45 28.70
CA ASN A 95 -4.87 3.57 29.68
C ASN A 95 -4.78 2.47 30.75
N ASN A 96 -4.54 1.23 30.38
CA ASN A 96 -4.39 0.11 31.30
C ASN A 96 -3.18 0.27 32.23
N ASN A 97 -2.06 0.76 31.72
CA ASN A 97 -0.87 1.05 32.53
C ASN A 97 -1.12 2.18 33.52
N SER A 98 -1.83 3.24 33.11
CA SER A 98 -2.23 4.34 33.98
C SER A 98 -3.13 3.86 35.12
N LEU A 99 -4.12 3.01 34.84
CA LEU A 99 -4.99 2.41 35.84
C LEU A 99 -4.23 1.51 36.81
N LYS A 100 -3.29 0.71 36.33
CA LYS A 100 -2.43 -0.13 37.19
C LYS A 100 -1.56 0.72 38.12
N MET A 101 -0.98 1.81 37.62
CA MET A 101 -0.18 2.73 38.45
C MET A 101 -1.05 3.42 39.52
N MET A 102 -2.26 3.85 39.18
CA MET A 102 -3.18 4.45 40.15
C MET A 102 -3.59 3.45 41.24
N GLY A 103 -3.96 2.20 40.87
CA GLY A 103 -4.27 1.15 41.81
C GLY A 103 -3.09 0.78 42.74
N GLN A 104 -1.88 0.83 42.22
CA GLN A 104 -0.66 0.58 43.01
C GLN A 104 -0.40 1.70 44.02
N LEU A 105 -0.61 2.96 43.61
CA LEU A 105 -0.52 4.12 44.52
C LEU A 105 -1.56 4.07 45.66
N GLU A 106 -2.79 3.65 45.33
CA GLU A 106 -3.84 3.48 46.38
C GLU A 106 -3.47 2.38 47.38
N LEU A 107 -2.82 1.31 46.93
CA LEU A 107 -2.33 0.27 47.86
C LEU A 107 -1.14 0.71 48.74
N GLU A 108 -0.29 1.60 48.26
CA GLU A 108 0.84 2.14 49.03
C GLU A 108 0.41 3.15 50.12
N TYR A 109 -0.74 3.81 49.95
CA TYR A 109 -1.30 4.76 50.89
C TYR A 109 -2.42 4.19 51.77
N ALA A 110 -2.79 2.96 51.54
CA ALA A 110 -3.77 2.27 52.38
C ALA A 110 -3.11 1.55 53.55
#